data_5887c431750b48677c15c10ffce378d9
#
_entry.id   5887c431750b48677c15c10ffce378d9
#
_cell.length_a   1.000
_cell.length_b   1.000
_cell.length_c   1.000
_cell.angle_alpha   90.00
_cell.angle_beta   90.00
_cell.angle_gamma   90.00
#
_symmetry.space_group_name_H-M   'P 1'
#
loop_
_entity.id
_entity.type
_entity.pdbx_description
1 polymer ?
#
loop_
_entity_poly.entity_id
_entity_poly.type
_entity_poly.pdbx_seq_one_letter_code
_entity_poly.pdbx_strand_id
1 'polypeptide(L)'
;MRYYILLLTASLLAACSSTPDFNAPVDPDEVIATYVDIARASYGDSLITARELEASINRFLAQPSAAGLEQAKQAWLAARIPYQQTEAYRFGNSVVDEWEGRVNSWPLDEGLIDYTADSYGTQSDFNYFYSANVIANEILDAGGVVVDAAVISPQLLAEELHQLDGVEANVATGYHAIEFLLWGQDLHGTSPGNGERPWTDYSLDNCTNGNCDRRRQYLASATTLLVNDLEEMVQNWQEGGAAYTNLMAKGTQGGLATMLTGMGSLAYGELAGERIRLGLLLNDPEEEHDCFSDNTHNSHYYDAVGIRNVYMGEYRRVSGELVNGPSLSQLVIQEAPAVSAEMMARLEETEFAMTAMVAEASRGNTFDVLIGRDNTEGEAIVTRIVDALMEETRTIEKIINELALTNVNIEGSDSLDNPEVIF
;
A
#
# COMPACT_ATOMS: atom_id res chain seq x y z
N MET A 1 73.97 24.59 -1.95
CA MET A 1 72.63 24.28 -2.37
C MET A 1 72.46 22.78 -2.42
N ARG A 2 71.81 22.16 -1.43
CA ARG A 2 71.56 20.72 -1.37
C ARG A 2 70.08 20.52 -1.70
N TYR A 3 69.80 19.80 -2.78
CA TYR A 3 68.44 19.41 -3.18
C TYR A 3 68.08 18.08 -2.45
N TYR A 4 67.02 18.11 -1.63
CA TYR A 4 66.40 16.90 -1.08
C TYR A 4 65.28 16.44 -2.05
N ILE A 5 65.45 15.25 -2.59
CA ILE A 5 64.43 14.57 -3.38
C ILE A 5 63.55 13.77 -2.38
N LEU A 6 62.28 14.24 -2.23
CA LEU A 6 61.26 13.45 -1.52
C LEU A 6 60.70 12.39 -2.47
N LEU A 7 60.91 11.13 -2.14
CA LEU A 7 60.24 9.99 -2.77
C LEU A 7 58.87 9.83 -2.10
N LEU A 8 57.79 10.11 -2.86
CA LEU A 8 56.42 9.75 -2.47
C LEU A 8 56.19 8.31 -2.87
N THR A 9 56.08 7.40 -1.88
CA THR A 9 55.60 6.04 -2.08
C THR A 9 54.07 6.06 -2.11
N ALA A 10 53.49 5.90 -3.30
CA ALA A 10 52.07 5.68 -3.48
C ALA A 10 51.74 4.23 -3.11
N SER A 11 51.08 4.01 -1.97
CA SER A 11 50.49 2.74 -1.60
C SER A 11 49.22 2.53 -2.39
N LEU A 12 49.24 1.67 -3.39
CA LEU A 12 48.03 1.18 -4.06
C LEU A 12 47.31 0.24 -3.08
N LEU A 13 46.21 0.71 -2.51
CA LEU A 13 45.19 -0.15 -1.89
C LEU A 13 44.45 -0.86 -3.02
N ALA A 14 44.82 -2.13 -3.27
CA ALA A 14 44.00 -3.01 -4.09
C ALA A 14 42.73 -3.38 -3.31
N ALA A 15 41.62 -2.65 -3.59
CA ALA A 15 40.32 -3.12 -3.22
C ALA A 15 40.02 -4.34 -4.06
N CYS A 16 40.05 -5.54 -3.44
CA CYS A 16 39.52 -6.76 -4.04
C CYS A 16 38.00 -6.57 -4.17
N SER A 17 37.53 -6.08 -5.30
CA SER A 17 36.14 -6.29 -5.71
C SER A 17 36.08 -7.78 -6.16
N SER A 18 35.61 -8.66 -5.27
CA SER A 18 35.18 -9.99 -5.67
C SER A 18 33.96 -9.80 -6.60
N THR A 19 34.17 -10.09 -7.89
CA THR A 19 33.03 -10.30 -8.79
C THR A 19 32.21 -11.45 -8.20
N PRO A 20 30.87 -11.31 -8.05
CA PRO A 20 30.04 -12.41 -7.59
C PRO A 20 30.28 -13.63 -8.49
N ASP A 21 30.60 -14.76 -7.88
CA ASP A 21 30.66 -16.04 -8.61
C ASP A 21 29.19 -16.49 -8.83
N PHE A 22 28.68 -16.25 -10.00
CA PHE A 22 27.32 -16.64 -10.39
C PHE A 22 27.07 -18.15 -10.39
N ASN A 23 28.12 -18.97 -10.18
CA ASN A 23 28.04 -20.42 -10.07
C ASN A 23 28.10 -20.93 -8.62
N ALA A 24 28.28 -20.07 -7.63
CA ALA A 24 28.23 -20.50 -6.23
C ALA A 24 26.75 -20.86 -5.86
N PRO A 25 26.53 -21.98 -5.12
CA PRO A 25 25.22 -22.33 -4.64
C PRO A 25 24.63 -21.16 -3.79
N VAL A 26 23.41 -20.78 -4.08
CA VAL A 26 22.69 -19.78 -3.28
C VAL A 26 22.22 -20.45 -1.99
N ASP A 27 22.57 -19.86 -0.86
CA ASP A 27 22.06 -20.30 0.44
C ASP A 27 20.65 -19.77 0.65
N PRO A 28 19.62 -20.62 0.81
CA PRO A 28 18.27 -20.19 1.06
C PRO A 28 18.12 -19.31 2.31
N ASP A 29 18.95 -19.48 3.34
CA ASP A 29 18.91 -18.64 4.54
C ASP A 29 19.41 -17.22 4.24
N GLU A 30 20.37 -17.05 3.30
CA GLU A 30 20.79 -15.74 2.84
C GLU A 30 19.69 -15.06 1.98
N VAL A 31 18.88 -15.81 1.25
CA VAL A 31 17.69 -15.28 0.53
C VAL A 31 16.69 -14.72 1.51
N ILE A 32 16.40 -15.44 2.61
CA ILE A 32 15.51 -14.97 3.67
C ILE A 32 16.09 -13.74 4.37
N ALA A 33 17.40 -13.68 4.58
CA ALA A 33 18.06 -12.50 5.15
C ALA A 33 17.90 -11.27 4.24
N THR A 34 18.07 -11.45 2.92
CA THR A 34 17.80 -10.38 1.94
C THR A 34 16.35 -9.92 1.97
N TYR A 35 15.39 -10.85 2.05
CA TYR A 35 13.96 -10.52 2.19
C TYR A 35 13.70 -9.64 3.42
N VAL A 36 14.32 -9.96 4.56
CA VAL A 36 14.24 -9.13 5.77
C VAL A 36 14.87 -7.75 5.56
N ASP A 37 16.02 -7.68 4.89
CA ASP A 37 16.72 -6.40 4.68
C ASP A 37 15.93 -5.46 3.74
N ILE A 38 15.30 -6.00 2.68
CA ILE A 38 14.45 -5.19 1.80
C ILE A 38 13.13 -4.81 2.49
N ALA A 39 12.55 -5.68 3.35
CA ALA A 39 11.39 -5.32 4.18
C ALA A 39 11.72 -4.16 5.13
N ARG A 40 12.84 -4.23 5.85
CA ARG A 40 13.33 -3.14 6.72
C ARG A 40 13.51 -1.83 5.96
N ALA A 41 14.06 -1.91 4.76
CA ALA A 41 14.30 -0.73 3.94
C ALA A 41 13.00 -0.09 3.45
N SER A 42 12.03 -0.90 2.97
CA SER A 42 10.75 -0.41 2.45
C SER A 42 9.85 0.16 3.55
N TYR A 43 9.71 -0.51 4.71
CA TYR A 43 9.01 0.07 5.87
C TYR A 43 9.72 1.29 6.44
N GLY A 44 11.06 1.30 6.42
CA GLY A 44 11.84 2.48 6.79
C GLY A 44 11.57 3.68 5.89
N ASP A 45 11.44 3.47 4.58
CA ASP A 45 11.09 4.52 3.62
C ASP A 45 9.63 4.95 3.72
N SER A 46 8.71 4.01 4.00
CA SER A 46 7.31 4.33 4.29
C SER A 46 7.19 5.25 5.51
N LEU A 47 7.95 5.00 6.57
CA LEU A 47 8.02 5.88 7.74
C LEU A 47 8.62 7.26 7.41
N ILE A 48 9.68 7.32 6.59
CA ILE A 48 10.30 8.59 6.17
C ILE A 48 9.26 9.45 5.44
N THR A 49 8.58 8.88 4.46
CA THR A 49 7.60 9.61 3.65
C THR A 49 6.33 9.95 4.42
N ALA A 50 5.88 9.12 5.36
CA ALA A 50 4.78 9.44 6.27
C ALA A 50 5.11 10.61 7.21
N ARG A 51 6.35 10.72 7.70
CA ARG A 51 6.82 11.90 8.47
C ARG A 51 6.88 13.17 7.62
N GLU A 52 7.21 13.05 6.34
CA GLU A 52 7.16 14.16 5.39
C GLU A 52 5.71 14.60 5.13
N LEU A 53 4.78 13.65 5.02
CA LEU A 53 3.35 13.90 4.96
C LEU A 53 2.86 14.61 6.22
N GLU A 54 3.18 14.12 7.42
CA GLU A 54 2.83 14.75 8.70
C GLU A 54 3.37 16.19 8.77
N ALA A 55 4.62 16.41 8.40
CA ALA A 55 5.21 17.74 8.37
C ALA A 55 4.50 18.67 7.36
N SER A 56 4.06 18.14 6.20
CA SER A 56 3.32 18.90 5.20
C SER A 56 1.92 19.28 5.70
N ILE A 57 1.19 18.32 6.29
CA ILE A 57 -0.12 18.54 6.90
C ILE A 57 -0.03 19.55 8.04
N ASN A 58 0.97 19.44 8.92
CA ASN A 58 1.17 20.39 10.02
C ASN A 58 1.43 21.83 9.53
N ARG A 59 2.18 21.99 8.44
CA ARG A 59 2.36 23.31 7.79
C ARG A 59 1.05 23.83 7.22
N PHE A 60 0.32 23.00 6.52
CA PHE A 60 -1.02 23.33 5.98
C PHE A 60 -1.97 23.76 7.08
N LEU A 61 -2.08 22.98 8.15
CA LEU A 61 -2.94 23.30 9.29
C LEU A 61 -2.50 24.57 10.02
N ALA A 62 -1.19 24.88 10.13
CA ALA A 62 -0.71 26.11 10.73
C ALA A 62 -1.13 27.35 9.92
N GLN A 63 -1.16 27.25 8.59
CA GLN A 63 -1.53 28.33 7.68
C GLN A 63 -2.31 27.80 6.47
N PRO A 64 -3.61 27.50 6.64
CA PRO A 64 -4.44 26.93 5.57
C PRO A 64 -4.47 27.79 4.32
N SER A 65 -4.23 27.16 3.18
CA SER A 65 -4.26 27.78 1.86
C SER A 65 -4.40 26.71 0.77
N ALA A 66 -4.85 27.10 -0.43
CA ALA A 66 -4.95 26.16 -1.56
C ALA A 66 -3.60 25.52 -1.89
N ALA A 67 -2.50 26.30 -1.87
CA ALA A 67 -1.16 25.76 -2.11
C ALA A 67 -0.71 24.80 -0.99
N GLY A 68 -1.07 25.06 0.27
CA GLY A 68 -0.76 24.19 1.40
C GLY A 68 -1.50 22.88 1.33
N LEU A 69 -2.78 22.87 0.95
CA LEU A 69 -3.58 21.67 0.73
C LEU A 69 -2.97 20.82 -0.41
N GLU A 70 -2.64 21.46 -1.53
CA GLU A 70 -2.01 20.77 -2.66
C GLU A 70 -0.66 20.14 -2.27
N GLN A 71 0.18 20.82 -1.48
CA GLN A 71 1.41 20.24 -0.95
C GLN A 71 1.17 19.04 -0.03
N ALA A 72 0.10 19.06 0.78
CA ALA A 72 -0.27 17.92 1.61
C ALA A 72 -0.74 16.73 0.75
N LYS A 73 -1.55 16.98 -0.29
CA LYS A 73 -1.96 15.97 -1.27
C LYS A 73 -0.74 15.33 -1.96
N GLN A 74 0.20 16.13 -2.45
CA GLN A 74 1.42 15.61 -3.09
C GLN A 74 2.30 14.80 -2.11
N ALA A 75 2.36 15.19 -0.84
CA ALA A 75 3.08 14.42 0.17
C ALA A 75 2.39 13.07 0.47
N TRP A 76 1.05 13.02 0.44
CA TRP A 76 0.31 11.78 0.57
C TRP A 76 0.59 10.84 -0.62
N LEU A 77 0.50 11.32 -1.86
CA LEU A 77 0.83 10.54 -3.05
C LEU A 77 2.25 9.98 -2.98
N ALA A 78 3.23 10.79 -2.53
CA ALA A 78 4.60 10.34 -2.35
C ALA A 78 4.73 9.26 -1.26
N ALA A 79 3.94 9.34 -0.18
CA ALA A 79 3.97 8.38 0.91
C ALA A 79 3.37 7.01 0.52
N ARG A 80 2.44 6.97 -0.43
CA ARG A 80 1.91 5.71 -0.98
C ARG A 80 2.96 4.87 -1.70
N ILE A 81 3.93 5.50 -2.37
CA ILE A 81 4.91 4.81 -3.22
C ILE A 81 5.73 3.74 -2.47
N PRO A 82 6.44 4.02 -1.37
CA PRO A 82 7.15 3.00 -0.62
C PRO A 82 6.21 2.07 0.14
N TYR A 83 5.06 2.57 0.61
CA TYR A 83 4.11 1.77 1.37
C TYR A 83 3.53 0.64 0.52
N GLN A 84 3.02 0.89 -0.67
CA GLN A 84 2.43 -0.14 -1.54
C GLN A 84 3.42 -1.26 -1.87
N GLN A 85 4.70 -0.97 -1.97
CA GLN A 85 5.72 -2.00 -2.16
C GLN A 85 5.89 -2.91 -0.93
N THR A 86 5.29 -2.57 0.22
CA THR A 86 5.30 -3.42 1.42
C THR A 86 4.16 -4.42 1.48
N GLU A 87 3.14 -4.32 0.64
CA GLU A 87 1.98 -5.22 0.65
C GLU A 87 2.38 -6.69 0.42
N ALA A 88 3.47 -6.95 -0.32
CA ALA A 88 4.00 -8.29 -0.52
C ALA A 88 4.52 -8.98 0.76
N TYR A 89 4.68 -8.26 1.88
CA TYR A 89 5.10 -8.82 3.18
C TYR A 89 3.92 -9.17 4.09
N ARG A 90 2.71 -8.80 3.74
CA ARG A 90 1.49 -8.97 4.52
C ARG A 90 1.15 -10.46 4.67
N PHE A 91 0.90 -11.12 3.56
CA PHE A 91 0.41 -12.48 3.56
C PHE A 91 1.46 -13.48 4.04
N GLY A 92 1.03 -14.43 4.88
CA GLY A 92 1.92 -15.41 5.48
C GLY A 92 2.70 -14.92 6.70
N ASN A 93 2.59 -13.64 7.10
CA ASN A 93 3.11 -13.10 8.34
C ASN A 93 1.98 -12.41 9.13
N SER A 94 1.35 -13.12 10.07
CA SER A 94 0.18 -12.63 10.79
C SER A 94 0.39 -11.31 11.54
N VAL A 95 1.63 -10.99 11.94
CA VAL A 95 1.94 -9.70 12.58
C VAL A 95 1.79 -8.54 11.61
N VAL A 96 2.16 -8.75 10.35
CA VAL A 96 2.04 -7.72 9.31
C VAL A 96 0.60 -7.64 8.82
N ASP A 97 -0.05 -8.79 8.63
CA ASP A 97 -1.41 -8.89 8.13
C ASP A 97 -2.44 -8.24 9.09
N GLU A 98 -2.38 -8.57 10.38
CA GLU A 98 -3.23 -7.95 11.41
C GLU A 98 -2.96 -6.44 11.58
N TRP A 99 -1.72 -5.99 11.34
CA TRP A 99 -1.34 -4.58 11.46
C TRP A 99 -1.80 -3.76 10.26
N GLU A 100 -1.82 -4.34 9.06
CA GLU A 100 -2.15 -3.67 7.81
C GLU A 100 -3.51 -2.98 7.88
N GLY A 101 -4.53 -3.64 8.43
CA GLY A 101 -5.86 -3.08 8.63
C GLY A 101 -5.90 -1.75 9.39
N ARG A 102 -4.87 -1.41 10.19
CA ARG A 102 -4.78 -0.12 10.89
C ARG A 102 -4.35 1.04 9.99
N VAL A 103 -3.62 0.74 8.91
CA VAL A 103 -2.98 1.75 8.06
C VAL A 103 -3.53 1.84 6.65
N ASN A 104 -4.14 0.76 6.13
CA ASN A 104 -4.57 0.68 4.74
C ASN A 104 -5.95 0.04 4.53
N SER A 105 -6.78 -0.06 5.60
CA SER A 105 -8.16 -0.56 5.48
C SER A 105 -8.96 0.19 4.44
N TRP A 106 -9.70 -0.55 3.63
CA TRP A 106 -10.57 -0.12 2.55
C TRP A 106 -11.63 -1.23 2.31
N PRO A 107 -12.84 -0.98 1.84
CA PRO A 107 -13.45 0.34 1.58
C PRO A 107 -13.82 1.14 2.84
N LEU A 108 -14.08 2.44 2.69
CA LEU A 108 -14.31 3.38 3.78
C LEU A 108 -15.68 4.04 3.69
N ASP A 109 -16.48 3.94 4.76
CA ASP A 109 -17.72 4.72 4.93
C ASP A 109 -17.39 6.16 5.35
N GLU A 110 -17.41 7.13 4.41
CA GLU A 110 -16.96 8.51 4.61
C GLU A 110 -17.85 9.26 5.62
N GLY A 111 -19.14 8.93 5.64
CA GLY A 111 -20.10 9.56 6.54
C GLY A 111 -19.85 9.28 8.02
N LEU A 112 -19.03 8.29 8.39
CA LEU A 112 -18.52 8.16 9.75
C LEU A 112 -17.64 9.36 10.12
N ILE A 113 -16.79 9.80 9.21
CA ILE A 113 -15.74 10.80 9.48
C ILE A 113 -16.28 12.23 9.38
N ASP A 114 -16.84 12.59 8.22
CA ASP A 114 -17.17 13.98 7.90
C ASP A 114 -18.48 14.09 7.10
N TYR A 115 -18.81 15.30 6.68
CA TYR A 115 -19.95 15.56 5.79
C TYR A 115 -19.74 14.88 4.44
N THR A 116 -20.83 14.44 3.87
CA THR A 116 -20.96 13.82 2.55
C THR A 116 -22.00 14.57 1.72
N ALA A 117 -22.04 14.28 0.41
CA ALA A 117 -23.06 14.79 -0.48
C ALA A 117 -24.45 14.20 -0.14
N ASP A 118 -25.52 14.91 -0.49
CA ASP A 118 -26.90 14.43 -0.25
C ASP A 118 -27.18 13.08 -0.92
N SER A 119 -26.48 12.75 -2.02
CA SER A 119 -26.60 11.47 -2.73
C SER A 119 -26.12 10.27 -1.93
N TYR A 120 -25.19 10.47 -0.98
CA TYR A 120 -24.68 9.41 -0.10
C TYR A 120 -25.77 8.82 0.79
N GLY A 121 -26.72 9.63 1.21
CA GLY A 121 -27.77 9.21 2.11
C GLY A 121 -27.38 9.31 3.59
N THR A 122 -28.28 8.84 4.46
CA THR A 122 -28.11 8.96 5.92
C THR A 122 -28.32 7.63 6.65
N GLN A 123 -28.57 6.55 5.95
CA GLN A 123 -28.90 5.25 6.55
C GLN A 123 -28.27 4.11 5.74
N SER A 124 -27.80 3.11 6.46
CA SER A 124 -27.39 1.80 5.94
C SER A 124 -28.07 0.72 6.76
N ASP A 125 -28.50 -0.36 6.13
CA ASP A 125 -29.10 -1.51 6.81
C ASP A 125 -28.05 -2.29 7.63
N PHE A 126 -26.76 -2.07 7.36
CA PHE A 126 -25.66 -2.84 7.93
C PHE A 126 -24.75 -2.02 8.84
N ASN A 127 -24.80 -0.67 8.78
CA ASN A 127 -23.95 0.21 9.55
C ASN A 127 -24.73 1.33 10.23
N TYR A 128 -24.91 1.24 11.54
CA TYR A 128 -25.58 2.28 12.33
C TYR A 128 -24.80 3.62 12.37
N PHE A 129 -23.49 3.58 12.09
CA PHE A 129 -22.60 4.74 12.10
C PHE A 129 -22.26 5.28 10.72
N TYR A 130 -22.92 4.75 9.66
CA TYR A 130 -22.72 5.12 8.26
C TYR A 130 -22.68 6.64 7.98
N SER A 131 -23.44 7.43 8.71
CA SER A 131 -23.50 8.90 8.59
C SER A 131 -23.31 9.60 9.95
N ALA A 132 -22.53 9.01 10.85
CA ALA A 132 -22.37 9.50 12.22
C ALA A 132 -21.65 10.86 12.31
N ASN A 133 -20.80 11.17 11.35
CA ASN A 133 -20.05 12.43 11.23
C ASN A 133 -19.35 12.84 12.53
N VAL A 134 -18.30 12.15 12.88
CA VAL A 134 -17.48 12.40 14.09
C VAL A 134 -17.02 13.86 14.17
N ILE A 135 -16.74 14.48 13.02
CA ILE A 135 -16.29 15.88 12.96
C ILE A 135 -17.41 16.84 13.40
N ALA A 136 -18.67 16.53 13.10
CA ALA A 136 -19.80 17.39 13.48
C ALA A 136 -20.36 17.06 14.87
N ASN A 137 -20.20 15.83 15.35
CA ASN A 137 -20.86 15.33 16.55
C ASN A 137 -19.86 14.93 17.62
N GLU A 138 -20.00 15.51 18.82
CA GLU A 138 -19.15 15.19 19.96
C GLU A 138 -19.57 13.88 20.66
N ILE A 139 -20.80 13.47 20.51
CA ILE A 139 -21.33 12.20 21.01
C ILE A 139 -21.98 11.45 19.85
N LEU A 140 -21.53 10.23 19.62
CA LEU A 140 -22.19 9.32 18.70
C LEU A 140 -23.04 8.35 19.53
N ASP A 141 -24.33 8.25 19.20
CA ASP A 141 -25.28 7.36 19.90
C ASP A 141 -26.16 6.67 18.84
N ALA A 142 -25.77 5.47 18.50
CA ALA A 142 -26.46 4.66 17.50
C ALA A 142 -26.29 3.16 17.79
N GLY A 143 -27.23 2.33 17.38
CA GLY A 143 -27.14 0.88 17.54
C GLY A 143 -27.04 0.37 19.00
N GLY A 144 -27.21 1.25 19.99
CA GLY A 144 -26.98 0.93 21.40
C GLY A 144 -25.53 1.12 21.86
N VAL A 145 -24.69 1.65 20.99
CA VAL A 145 -23.28 2.00 21.29
C VAL A 145 -23.18 3.52 21.41
N VAL A 146 -22.48 3.99 22.42
CA VAL A 146 -22.24 5.42 22.67
C VAL A 146 -20.73 5.68 22.69
N VAL A 147 -20.27 6.60 21.83
CA VAL A 147 -18.86 7.03 21.77
C VAL A 147 -18.76 8.51 22.11
N ASP A 148 -17.88 8.85 23.06
CA ASP A 148 -17.53 10.24 23.39
C ASP A 148 -16.39 10.71 22.48
N ALA A 149 -16.75 11.47 21.45
CA ALA A 149 -15.85 12.07 20.48
C ALA A 149 -15.58 13.56 20.73
N ALA A 150 -15.84 14.08 21.94
CA ALA A 150 -15.61 15.49 22.27
C ALA A 150 -14.17 15.94 22.01
N VAL A 151 -13.20 15.04 22.18
CA VAL A 151 -11.78 15.26 21.86
C VAL A 151 -11.34 14.23 20.83
N ILE A 152 -11.06 14.68 19.62
CA ILE A 152 -10.54 13.79 18.56
C ILE A 152 -9.03 13.59 18.76
N SER A 153 -8.62 12.38 19.11
CA SER A 153 -7.25 12.02 19.42
C SER A 153 -6.84 10.74 18.68
N PRO A 154 -5.54 10.45 18.52
CA PRO A 154 -5.07 9.19 17.94
C PRO A 154 -5.68 7.96 18.64
N GLN A 155 -5.84 8.01 19.96
CA GLN A 155 -6.47 6.94 20.74
C GLN A 155 -7.94 6.76 20.40
N LEU A 156 -8.73 7.83 20.32
CA LEU A 156 -10.14 7.74 19.93
C LEU A 156 -10.26 7.09 18.54
N LEU A 157 -9.42 7.49 17.59
CA LEU A 157 -9.46 6.95 16.24
C LEU A 157 -9.15 5.45 16.22
N ALA A 158 -8.11 5.02 16.93
CA ALA A 158 -7.63 3.64 16.92
C ALA A 158 -8.49 2.68 17.76
N GLU A 159 -8.96 3.12 18.93
CA GLU A 159 -9.54 2.22 19.93
C GLU A 159 -11.09 2.26 19.95
N GLU A 160 -11.72 3.35 19.48
CA GLU A 160 -13.15 3.55 19.60
C GLU A 160 -13.87 3.69 18.25
N LEU A 161 -13.20 4.24 17.21
CA LEU A 161 -13.84 4.54 15.94
C LEU A 161 -13.48 3.57 14.81
N HIS A 162 -12.24 3.09 14.77
CA HIS A 162 -11.83 2.15 13.73
C HIS A 162 -12.52 0.80 13.93
N GLN A 163 -13.24 0.35 12.90
CA GLN A 163 -14.12 -0.83 12.92
C GLN A 163 -15.21 -0.74 14.02
N LEU A 164 -15.70 0.45 14.31
CA LEU A 164 -16.76 0.69 15.29
C LEU A 164 -17.95 -0.24 15.04
N ASP A 165 -18.44 -0.86 16.12
CA ASP A 165 -19.54 -1.84 16.12
C ASP A 165 -19.24 -3.12 15.29
N GLY A 166 -17.96 -3.42 15.04
CA GLY A 166 -17.52 -4.58 14.25
C GLY A 166 -17.78 -4.44 12.74
N VAL A 167 -18.03 -3.22 12.25
CA VAL A 167 -18.21 -2.94 10.83
C VAL A 167 -16.88 -2.55 10.21
N GLU A 168 -16.37 -3.36 9.29
CA GLU A 168 -15.06 -3.17 8.64
C GLU A 168 -14.99 -1.85 7.88
N ALA A 169 -16.06 -1.43 7.20
CA ALA A 169 -16.12 -0.16 6.48
C ALA A 169 -16.08 1.09 7.38
N ASN A 170 -16.22 0.95 8.71
CA ASN A 170 -15.98 2.02 9.67
C ASN A 170 -14.47 2.31 9.81
N VAL A 171 -13.84 2.68 8.70
CA VAL A 171 -12.42 3.01 8.66
C VAL A 171 -12.19 4.42 9.18
N ALA A 172 -11.50 4.55 10.32
CA ALA A 172 -11.24 5.83 10.98
C ALA A 172 -9.75 6.23 10.95
N THR A 173 -8.87 5.36 10.45
CA THR A 173 -7.42 5.48 10.54
C THR A 173 -6.75 5.27 9.19
N GLY A 174 -5.43 5.40 9.14
CA GLY A 174 -4.63 5.02 8.00
C GLY A 174 -4.65 6.00 6.82
N TYR A 175 -4.14 5.52 5.70
CA TYR A 175 -3.96 6.33 4.49
C TYR A 175 -5.29 6.81 3.92
N HIS A 176 -6.33 5.97 3.87
CA HIS A 176 -7.61 6.31 3.23
C HIS A 176 -8.44 7.32 4.04
N ALA A 177 -8.40 7.27 5.38
CA ALA A 177 -8.99 8.32 6.20
C ALA A 177 -8.31 9.69 5.99
N ILE A 178 -6.97 9.70 5.84
CA ILE A 178 -6.21 10.93 5.52
C ILE A 178 -6.53 11.39 4.10
N GLU A 179 -6.64 10.48 3.15
CA GLU A 179 -7.01 10.73 1.76
C GLU A 179 -8.36 11.42 1.68
N PHE A 180 -9.40 10.81 2.28
CA PHE A 180 -10.74 11.41 2.35
C PHE A 180 -10.72 12.82 2.96
N LEU A 181 -9.95 13.03 4.03
CA LEU A 181 -9.81 14.34 4.65
C LEU A 181 -9.13 15.36 3.74
N LEU A 182 -8.19 14.97 2.89
CA LEU A 182 -7.49 15.87 1.99
C LEU A 182 -8.27 16.14 0.69
N TRP A 183 -8.95 15.15 0.13
CA TRP A 183 -9.66 15.27 -1.15
C TRP A 183 -11.18 15.47 -0.99
N GLY A 184 -11.81 14.92 0.05
CA GLY A 184 -13.26 14.79 0.15
C GLY A 184 -13.77 13.66 -0.74
N GLN A 185 -15.09 13.52 -0.88
CA GLN A 185 -15.68 12.55 -1.79
C GLN A 185 -15.30 12.85 -3.24
N ASP A 186 -15.05 11.81 -4.01
CA ASP A 186 -15.14 11.91 -5.46
C ASP A 186 -16.62 11.81 -5.89
N LEU A 187 -17.10 12.85 -6.56
CA LEU A 187 -18.48 12.95 -7.05
C LEU A 187 -18.54 12.85 -8.58
N HIS A 188 -17.43 12.47 -9.23
CA HIS A 188 -17.35 12.35 -10.68
C HIS A 188 -17.77 10.96 -11.18
N GLY A 189 -17.85 9.98 -10.28
CA GLY A 189 -18.17 8.60 -10.60
C GLY A 189 -17.12 8.01 -11.53
N THR A 190 -17.51 7.50 -12.69
CA THR A 190 -16.57 6.99 -13.71
C THR A 190 -16.20 8.04 -14.76
N SER A 191 -16.22 9.32 -14.41
CA SER A 191 -15.80 10.45 -15.28
C SER A 191 -14.54 11.09 -14.69
N PRO A 192 -13.65 11.66 -15.51
CA PRO A 192 -12.41 12.25 -15.02
C PRO A 192 -12.60 13.31 -13.94
N GLY A 193 -11.89 13.20 -12.83
CA GLY A 193 -11.87 14.16 -11.73
C GLY A 193 -11.87 13.45 -10.38
N ASN A 194 -11.17 13.97 -9.40
CA ASN A 194 -11.06 13.46 -8.04
C ASN A 194 -11.77 14.36 -7.03
N GLY A 195 -11.70 14.03 -5.74
CA GLY A 195 -12.32 14.81 -4.68
C GLY A 195 -11.87 16.28 -4.65
N GLU A 196 -12.81 17.21 -4.45
CA GLU A 196 -12.62 18.66 -4.56
C GLU A 196 -12.80 19.39 -3.21
N ARG A 197 -12.28 18.83 -2.10
CA ARG A 197 -12.38 19.48 -0.78
C ARG A 197 -11.72 20.85 -0.79
N PRO A 198 -12.41 21.92 -0.39
CA PRO A 198 -11.83 23.26 -0.34
C PRO A 198 -10.89 23.41 0.85
N TRP A 199 -9.75 24.08 0.66
CA TRP A 199 -8.80 24.38 1.74
C TRP A 199 -9.43 25.17 2.90
N THR A 200 -10.52 25.91 2.63
CA THR A 200 -11.27 26.70 3.60
C THR A 200 -12.00 25.85 4.65
N ASP A 201 -12.16 24.55 4.42
CA ASP A 201 -12.62 23.58 5.42
C ASP A 201 -11.67 23.43 6.61
N TYR A 202 -10.47 23.93 6.46
CA TYR A 202 -9.42 23.95 7.48
C TYR A 202 -9.11 25.35 8.00
N SER A 203 -9.76 26.40 7.46
CA SER A 203 -9.54 27.79 7.87
C SER A 203 -10.43 28.14 9.06
N LEU A 204 -9.85 28.63 10.15
CA LEU A 204 -10.62 29.11 11.30
C LEU A 204 -11.25 30.48 11.04
N ASP A 205 -10.66 31.30 10.15
CA ASP A 205 -11.15 32.63 9.80
C ASP A 205 -12.21 32.62 8.69
N ASN A 206 -12.12 31.66 7.77
CA ASN A 206 -13.01 31.51 6.62
C ASN A 206 -13.54 30.08 6.52
N CYS A 207 -14.04 29.54 7.62
CA CYS A 207 -14.52 28.17 7.70
C CYS A 207 -15.70 27.95 6.75
N THR A 208 -15.55 27.02 5.82
CA THR A 208 -16.62 26.45 5.00
C THR A 208 -17.03 25.08 5.55
N ASN A 209 -18.27 24.67 5.29
CA ASN A 209 -18.84 23.38 5.70
C ASN A 209 -18.82 23.10 7.23
N GLY A 210 -18.50 24.11 8.07
CA GLY A 210 -18.52 24.00 9.54
C GLY A 210 -17.41 23.13 10.13
N ASN A 211 -17.30 23.12 11.46
CA ASN A 211 -16.44 22.22 12.26
C ASN A 211 -14.96 22.18 11.84
N CYS A 212 -14.44 23.28 11.31
CA CYS A 212 -13.09 23.36 10.78
C CYS A 212 -12.01 23.08 11.83
N ASP A 213 -12.24 23.43 13.09
CA ASP A 213 -11.37 23.13 14.21
C ASP A 213 -11.31 21.63 14.50
N ARG A 214 -12.45 20.94 14.46
CA ARG A 214 -12.53 19.49 14.69
C ARG A 214 -11.95 18.70 13.50
N ARG A 215 -12.20 19.15 12.26
CA ARG A 215 -11.60 18.56 11.06
C ARG A 215 -10.07 18.64 11.09
N ARG A 216 -9.52 19.76 11.58
CA ARG A 216 -8.08 19.91 11.81
C ARG A 216 -7.55 18.93 12.86
N GLN A 217 -8.31 18.74 13.97
CA GLN A 217 -7.95 17.75 15.00
C GLN A 217 -7.93 16.35 14.41
N TYR A 218 -8.94 15.99 13.60
CA TYR A 218 -9.02 14.67 13.00
C TYR A 218 -7.82 14.43 12.06
N LEU A 219 -7.58 15.31 11.11
CA LEU A 219 -6.48 15.18 10.16
C LEU A 219 -5.11 15.09 10.87
N ALA A 220 -4.87 15.91 11.88
CA ALA A 220 -3.64 15.85 12.67
C ALA A 220 -3.53 14.52 13.44
N SER A 221 -4.62 14.05 14.07
CA SER A 221 -4.64 12.81 14.85
C SER A 221 -4.44 11.58 13.98
N ALA A 222 -5.11 11.50 12.82
CA ALA A 222 -4.97 10.40 11.88
C ALA A 222 -3.54 10.30 11.33
N THR A 223 -2.95 11.45 11.00
CA THR A 223 -1.57 11.47 10.47
C THR A 223 -0.54 11.11 11.52
N THR A 224 -0.71 11.59 12.76
CA THR A 224 0.17 11.19 13.87
C THR A 224 0.04 9.70 14.18
N LEU A 225 -1.17 9.15 14.12
CA LEU A 225 -1.39 7.71 14.31
C LEU A 225 -0.71 6.89 13.22
N LEU A 226 -0.84 7.28 11.95
CA LEU A 226 -0.16 6.61 10.82
C LEU A 226 1.36 6.56 11.03
N VAL A 227 1.98 7.66 11.48
CA VAL A 227 3.43 7.69 11.77
C VAL A 227 3.77 6.73 12.90
N ASN A 228 2.98 6.70 13.99
CA ASN A 228 3.20 5.80 15.12
C ASN A 228 3.08 4.32 14.71
N ASP A 229 2.09 3.99 13.90
CA ASP A 229 1.87 2.63 13.40
C ASP A 229 3.03 2.18 12.48
N LEU A 230 3.53 3.05 11.62
CA LEU A 230 4.71 2.76 10.79
C LEU A 230 6.00 2.66 11.63
N GLU A 231 6.16 3.45 12.70
CA GLU A 231 7.27 3.29 13.64
C GLU A 231 7.23 1.92 14.33
N GLU A 232 6.05 1.46 14.73
CA GLU A 232 5.84 0.12 15.29
C GLU A 232 6.28 -0.96 14.28
N MET A 233 5.84 -0.87 13.02
CA MET A 233 6.18 -1.88 12.01
C MET A 233 7.68 -1.88 11.66
N VAL A 234 8.32 -0.72 11.61
CA VAL A 234 9.79 -0.64 11.48
C VAL A 234 10.48 -1.37 12.63
N GLN A 235 9.99 -1.28 13.87
CA GLN A 235 10.53 -2.03 15.01
C GLN A 235 10.22 -3.52 14.92
N ASN A 236 9.04 -3.89 14.43
CA ASN A 236 8.64 -5.29 14.24
C ASN A 236 9.53 -6.05 13.26
N TRP A 237 10.14 -5.37 12.30
CA TRP A 237 11.10 -5.95 11.36
C TRP A 237 12.56 -5.91 11.85
N GLN A 238 12.89 -5.23 12.97
CA GLN A 238 14.23 -5.33 13.56
C GLN A 238 14.50 -6.73 14.13
N GLU A 239 15.76 -7.09 14.30
CA GLU A 239 16.16 -8.34 14.95
C GLU A 239 15.49 -8.44 16.34
N GLY A 240 14.75 -9.52 16.56
CA GLY A 240 13.95 -9.73 17.77
C GLY A 240 12.59 -9.06 17.78
N GLY A 241 12.24 -8.26 16.79
CA GLY A 241 10.88 -7.73 16.62
C GLY A 241 9.88 -8.82 16.23
N ALA A 242 8.59 -8.53 16.34
CA ALA A 242 7.54 -9.54 16.22
C ALA A 242 7.44 -10.12 14.79
N ALA A 243 7.45 -9.28 13.75
CA ALA A 243 7.37 -9.74 12.35
C ALA A 243 8.63 -10.54 11.95
N TYR A 244 9.82 -10.06 12.34
CA TYR A 244 11.08 -10.78 12.18
C TYR A 244 11.04 -12.14 12.87
N THR A 245 10.63 -12.19 14.12
CA THR A 245 10.58 -13.42 14.93
C THR A 245 9.56 -14.42 14.36
N ASN A 246 8.37 -13.93 13.92
CA ASN A 246 7.37 -14.75 13.26
C ASN A 246 7.94 -15.44 12.00
N LEU A 247 8.65 -14.70 11.15
CA LEU A 247 9.29 -15.23 9.96
C LEU A 247 10.40 -16.26 10.31
N MET A 248 11.35 -15.87 11.17
CA MET A 248 12.51 -16.70 11.49
C MET A 248 12.16 -18.00 12.23
N ALA A 249 11.08 -17.99 13.02
CA ALA A 249 10.59 -19.20 13.71
C ALA A 249 10.13 -20.32 12.76
N LYS A 250 9.81 -19.98 11.50
CA LYS A 250 9.36 -20.93 10.48
C LYS A 250 10.53 -21.74 9.86
N GLY A 251 11.77 -21.32 10.10
CA GLY A 251 12.97 -21.91 9.49
C GLY A 251 13.03 -21.69 7.97
N THR A 252 14.04 -22.27 7.33
CA THR A 252 14.33 -22.03 5.91
C THR A 252 13.15 -22.33 4.99
N GLN A 253 12.53 -23.52 5.09
CA GLN A 253 11.39 -23.90 4.25
C GLN A 253 10.16 -22.99 4.48
N GLY A 254 9.87 -22.68 5.74
CA GLY A 254 8.76 -21.79 6.08
C GLY A 254 9.02 -20.33 5.71
N GLY A 255 10.25 -19.88 5.74
CA GLY A 255 10.64 -18.54 5.27
C GLY A 255 10.42 -18.37 3.77
N LEU A 256 10.92 -19.32 2.96
CA LEU A 256 10.66 -19.33 1.51
C LEU A 256 9.17 -19.48 1.19
N ALA A 257 8.45 -20.34 1.93
CA ALA A 257 7.00 -20.45 1.79
C ALA A 257 6.28 -19.12 2.09
N THR A 258 6.71 -18.38 3.12
CA THR A 258 6.15 -17.06 3.44
C THR A 258 6.37 -16.06 2.30
N MET A 259 7.56 -16.01 1.70
CA MET A 259 7.84 -15.14 0.54
C MET A 259 6.89 -15.43 -0.63
N LEU A 260 6.70 -16.70 -0.99
CA LEU A 260 5.84 -17.12 -2.10
C LEU A 260 4.36 -16.99 -1.77
N THR A 261 3.96 -17.17 -0.50
CA THR A 261 2.60 -16.84 -0.04
C THR A 261 2.32 -15.35 -0.23
N GLY A 262 3.24 -14.48 0.22
CA GLY A 262 3.10 -13.03 0.08
C GLY A 262 2.97 -12.59 -1.37
N MET A 263 3.87 -13.07 -2.24
CA MET A 263 3.82 -12.76 -3.67
C MET A 263 2.54 -13.27 -4.32
N GLY A 264 2.17 -14.53 -4.08
CA GLY A 264 1.03 -15.17 -4.74
C GLY A 264 -0.31 -14.64 -4.26
N SER A 265 -0.50 -14.42 -2.96
CA SER A 265 -1.74 -13.90 -2.40
C SER A 265 -1.96 -12.44 -2.81
N LEU A 266 -0.90 -11.61 -2.79
CA LEU A 266 -1.00 -10.26 -3.31
C LEU A 266 -1.32 -10.25 -4.80
N ALA A 267 -0.67 -11.09 -5.62
CA ALA A 267 -0.90 -11.10 -7.07
C ALA A 267 -2.31 -11.59 -7.44
N TYR A 268 -2.79 -12.67 -6.80
CA TYR A 268 -4.05 -13.32 -7.18
C TYR A 268 -5.25 -12.77 -6.39
N GLY A 269 -5.32 -13.11 -5.10
CA GLY A 269 -6.47 -12.79 -4.27
C GLY A 269 -6.71 -11.31 -4.16
N GLU A 270 -5.70 -10.60 -3.70
CA GLU A 270 -5.82 -9.18 -3.38
C GLU A 270 -5.84 -8.32 -4.65
N LEU A 271 -4.72 -8.26 -5.41
CA LEU A 271 -4.58 -7.29 -6.49
C LEU A 271 -5.43 -7.63 -7.71
N ALA A 272 -5.31 -8.87 -8.23
CA ALA A 272 -6.08 -9.26 -9.40
C ALA A 272 -7.58 -9.40 -9.09
N GLY A 273 -7.91 -9.95 -7.92
CA GLY A 273 -9.28 -10.26 -7.52
C GLY A 273 -10.01 -9.09 -6.89
N GLU A 274 -9.67 -8.78 -5.64
CA GLU A 274 -10.42 -7.82 -4.83
C GLU A 274 -10.23 -6.37 -5.32
N ARG A 275 -9.01 -5.97 -5.66
CA ARG A 275 -8.73 -4.57 -6.01
C ARG A 275 -8.97 -4.22 -7.48
N ILE A 276 -8.89 -5.19 -8.42
CA ILE A 276 -9.01 -4.88 -9.86
C ILE A 276 -10.23 -5.51 -10.48
N ARG A 277 -10.38 -6.85 -10.35
CA ARG A 277 -11.47 -7.57 -11.03
C ARG A 277 -12.84 -7.20 -10.48
N LEU A 278 -12.96 -7.01 -9.17
CA LEU A 278 -14.22 -6.67 -8.52
C LEU A 278 -14.77 -5.34 -9.05
N GLY A 279 -13.96 -4.26 -9.03
CA GLY A 279 -14.35 -2.96 -9.56
C GLY A 279 -14.75 -3.01 -11.05
N LEU A 280 -14.02 -3.80 -11.86
CA LEU A 280 -14.38 -3.99 -13.27
C LEU A 280 -15.72 -4.73 -13.44
N LEU A 281 -16.00 -5.75 -12.63
CA LEU A 281 -17.25 -6.52 -12.71
C LEU A 281 -18.46 -5.67 -12.34
N LEU A 282 -18.33 -4.86 -11.31
CA LEU A 282 -19.40 -4.00 -10.80
C LEU A 282 -19.55 -2.70 -11.62
N ASN A 283 -18.48 -2.26 -12.30
CA ASN A 283 -18.34 -0.92 -12.89
C ASN A 283 -18.63 0.18 -11.85
N ASP A 284 -18.15 -0.04 -10.63
CA ASP A 284 -18.41 0.80 -9.47
C ASP A 284 -17.13 1.56 -9.09
N PRO A 285 -17.12 2.90 -9.14
CA PRO A 285 -15.97 3.70 -8.75
C PRO A 285 -15.66 3.60 -7.24
N GLU A 286 -16.62 3.22 -6.40
CA GLU A 286 -16.41 3.02 -4.96
C GLU A 286 -15.55 1.77 -4.65
N GLU A 287 -15.41 0.86 -5.63
CA GLU A 287 -14.47 -0.27 -5.55
C GLU A 287 -13.03 0.12 -5.91
N GLU A 288 -12.76 1.39 -6.11
CA GLU A 288 -11.43 1.92 -6.36
C GLU A 288 -10.63 2.05 -5.06
N HIS A 289 -9.40 1.52 -5.03
CA HIS A 289 -8.60 1.48 -3.80
C HIS A 289 -8.24 2.86 -3.25
N ASP A 290 -7.78 3.80 -4.09
CA ASP A 290 -7.50 5.20 -3.73
C ASP A 290 -8.56 6.12 -4.37
N CYS A 291 -9.86 5.89 -4.04
CA CYS A 291 -11.02 6.47 -4.73
C CYS A 291 -11.13 7.99 -4.60
N PHE A 292 -10.64 8.59 -3.52
CA PHE A 292 -10.77 10.04 -3.31
C PHE A 292 -9.75 10.85 -4.12
N SER A 293 -8.60 10.27 -4.39
CA SER A 293 -7.47 10.92 -5.07
C SER A 293 -7.26 10.51 -6.52
N ASP A 294 -7.98 9.49 -7.02
CA ASP A 294 -7.76 8.81 -8.30
C ASP A 294 -6.34 8.23 -8.43
N ASN A 295 -5.72 7.81 -7.33
CA ASN A 295 -4.34 7.33 -7.33
C ASN A 295 -4.21 5.81 -7.46
N THR A 296 -5.31 5.07 -7.59
CA THR A 296 -5.37 3.60 -7.64
C THR A 296 -4.41 3.02 -8.67
N HIS A 297 -4.25 3.65 -9.82
CA HIS A 297 -3.31 3.23 -10.85
C HIS A 297 -1.85 3.17 -10.37
N ASN A 298 -1.43 4.08 -9.48
CA ASN A 298 -0.09 4.05 -8.88
C ASN A 298 -0.02 3.02 -7.76
N SER A 299 -1.04 2.95 -6.90
CA SER A 299 -1.06 1.97 -5.80
C SER A 299 -0.94 0.55 -6.34
N HIS A 300 -1.72 0.17 -7.34
CA HIS A 300 -1.64 -1.15 -7.98
C HIS A 300 -0.29 -1.38 -8.70
N TYR A 301 0.26 -0.35 -9.38
CA TYR A 301 1.58 -0.45 -9.98
C TYR A 301 2.67 -0.75 -8.94
N TYR A 302 2.66 -0.06 -7.79
CA TYR A 302 3.67 -0.27 -6.75
C TYR A 302 3.46 -1.54 -5.95
N ASP A 303 2.25 -2.10 -5.87
CA ASP A 303 2.01 -3.47 -5.39
C ASP A 303 2.76 -4.48 -6.26
N ALA A 304 2.60 -4.39 -7.57
CA ALA A 304 3.31 -5.26 -8.51
C ALA A 304 4.84 -5.08 -8.44
N VAL A 305 5.33 -3.85 -8.25
CA VAL A 305 6.75 -3.59 -7.98
C VAL A 305 7.20 -4.26 -6.70
N GLY A 306 6.38 -4.28 -5.65
CA GLY A 306 6.63 -5.00 -4.39
C GLY A 306 6.84 -6.49 -4.59
N ILE A 307 5.98 -7.14 -5.38
CA ILE A 307 6.11 -8.56 -5.74
C ILE A 307 7.44 -8.80 -6.47
N ARG A 308 7.74 -7.96 -7.47
CA ARG A 308 8.99 -8.03 -8.22
C ARG A 308 10.22 -7.87 -7.31
N ASN A 309 10.20 -6.93 -6.37
CA ASN A 309 11.28 -6.68 -5.43
C ASN A 309 11.57 -7.91 -4.57
N VAL A 310 10.54 -8.59 -4.07
CA VAL A 310 10.70 -9.83 -3.29
C VAL A 310 11.33 -10.92 -4.13
N TYR A 311 10.89 -11.14 -5.38
CA TYR A 311 11.47 -12.16 -6.26
C TYR A 311 12.93 -11.87 -6.61
N MET A 312 13.24 -10.61 -6.95
CA MET A 312 14.56 -10.17 -7.35
C MET A 312 15.54 -9.99 -6.18
N GLY A 313 15.03 -9.91 -4.93
CA GLY A 313 15.83 -9.63 -3.75
C GLY A 313 16.47 -8.24 -3.81
N GLU A 314 15.73 -7.24 -4.31
CA GLU A 314 16.21 -5.88 -4.46
C GLU A 314 15.13 -4.84 -4.13
N TYR A 315 15.52 -3.74 -3.53
CA TYR A 315 14.66 -2.59 -3.26
C TYR A 315 15.42 -1.29 -3.45
N ARG A 316 14.86 -0.37 -4.24
CA ARG A 316 15.42 0.97 -4.42
C ARG A 316 14.76 1.93 -3.47
N ARG A 317 15.54 2.41 -2.51
CA ARG A 317 15.11 3.35 -1.49
C ARG A 317 14.73 4.71 -2.07
N VAL A 318 13.93 5.48 -1.33
CA VAL A 318 13.61 6.89 -1.66
C VAL A 318 14.85 7.79 -1.74
N SER A 319 15.95 7.40 -1.07
CA SER A 319 17.27 8.05 -1.20
C SER A 319 17.98 7.78 -2.54
N GLY A 320 17.49 6.79 -3.32
CA GLY A 320 18.14 6.25 -4.52
C GLY A 320 19.15 5.13 -4.24
N GLU A 321 19.42 4.79 -2.99
CA GLU A 321 20.25 3.65 -2.59
C GLU A 321 19.55 2.34 -3.03
N LEU A 322 20.34 1.36 -3.51
CA LEU A 322 19.88 0.02 -3.81
C LEU A 322 20.24 -0.92 -2.66
N VAL A 323 19.22 -1.49 -2.01
CA VAL A 323 19.36 -2.62 -1.09
C VAL A 323 19.14 -3.89 -1.88
N ASN A 324 20.09 -4.82 -1.87
CA ASN A 324 19.99 -6.08 -2.59
C ASN A 324 20.91 -7.16 -1.99
N GLY A 325 20.60 -8.42 -2.29
CA GLY A 325 21.40 -9.57 -1.84
C GLY A 325 21.06 -10.86 -2.60
N PRO A 326 21.46 -12.05 -2.09
CA PRO A 326 20.99 -13.33 -2.60
C PRO A 326 19.48 -13.36 -2.69
N SER A 327 18.95 -13.85 -3.82
CA SER A 327 17.53 -13.67 -4.15
C SER A 327 16.81 -14.98 -4.44
N LEU A 328 15.49 -14.95 -4.33
CA LEU A 328 14.62 -16.05 -4.76
C LEU A 328 14.82 -16.35 -6.25
N SER A 329 14.99 -15.34 -7.10
CA SER A 329 15.31 -15.49 -8.52
C SER A 329 16.58 -16.30 -8.73
N GLN A 330 17.66 -16.02 -7.99
CA GLN A 330 18.91 -16.77 -8.09
C GLN A 330 18.76 -18.23 -7.62
N LEU A 331 17.99 -18.47 -6.55
CA LEU A 331 17.70 -19.81 -6.07
C LEU A 331 16.90 -20.60 -7.12
N VAL A 332 15.86 -20.01 -7.71
CA VAL A 332 15.03 -20.66 -8.73
C VAL A 332 15.80 -20.91 -10.03
N ILE A 333 16.73 -20.02 -10.42
CA ILE A 333 17.62 -20.26 -11.57
C ILE A 333 18.46 -21.54 -11.39
N GLN A 334 18.94 -21.82 -10.19
CA GLN A 334 19.76 -23.01 -9.91
C GLN A 334 18.96 -24.30 -9.93
N GLU A 335 17.74 -24.28 -9.37
CA GLU A 335 16.91 -25.47 -9.23
C GLU A 335 16.05 -25.74 -10.49
N ALA A 336 15.49 -24.68 -11.11
CA ALA A 336 14.52 -24.77 -12.20
C ALA A 336 14.69 -23.60 -13.21
N PRO A 337 15.78 -23.56 -13.99
CA PRO A 337 16.11 -22.41 -14.85
C PRO A 337 15.03 -22.05 -15.88
N ALA A 338 14.25 -23.03 -16.34
CA ALA A 338 13.13 -22.76 -17.26
C ALA A 338 11.98 -22.03 -16.57
N VAL A 339 11.66 -22.38 -15.32
CA VAL A 339 10.62 -21.71 -14.53
C VAL A 339 11.06 -20.31 -14.12
N SER A 340 12.34 -20.12 -13.79
CA SER A 340 12.89 -18.79 -13.55
C SER A 340 12.78 -17.87 -14.77
N ALA A 341 13.09 -18.38 -15.96
CA ALA A 341 12.93 -17.60 -17.20
C ALA A 341 11.45 -17.25 -17.47
N GLU A 342 10.53 -18.17 -17.18
CA GLU A 342 9.10 -17.90 -17.26
C GLU A 342 8.68 -16.83 -16.25
N MET A 343 9.10 -16.91 -14.99
CA MET A 343 8.77 -15.91 -13.96
C MET A 343 9.25 -14.51 -14.36
N MET A 344 10.47 -14.40 -14.87
CA MET A 344 10.97 -13.12 -15.36
C MET A 344 10.09 -12.54 -16.47
N ALA A 345 9.65 -13.38 -17.41
CA ALA A 345 8.75 -12.94 -18.48
C ALA A 345 7.37 -12.50 -17.95
N ARG A 346 6.85 -13.19 -16.92
CA ARG A 346 5.56 -12.79 -16.29
C ARG A 346 5.66 -11.47 -15.54
N LEU A 347 6.72 -11.27 -14.75
CA LEU A 347 6.96 -9.98 -14.08
C LEU A 347 7.07 -8.82 -15.08
N GLU A 348 7.77 -9.03 -16.22
CA GLU A 348 7.85 -8.04 -17.29
C GLU A 348 6.48 -7.78 -17.94
N GLU A 349 5.64 -8.80 -18.11
CA GLU A 349 4.30 -8.68 -18.68
C GLU A 349 3.36 -7.91 -17.74
N THR A 350 3.40 -8.20 -16.43
CA THR A 350 2.65 -7.46 -15.40
C THR A 350 3.09 -6.00 -15.34
N GLU A 351 4.40 -5.72 -15.30
CA GLU A 351 4.94 -4.35 -15.30
C GLU A 351 4.50 -3.58 -16.55
N PHE A 352 4.53 -4.23 -17.73
CA PHE A 352 4.08 -3.62 -18.97
C PHE A 352 2.58 -3.28 -18.95
N ALA A 353 1.74 -4.19 -18.46
CA ALA A 353 0.30 -3.98 -18.35
C ALA A 353 -0.04 -2.85 -17.35
N MET A 354 0.59 -2.85 -16.17
CA MET A 354 0.45 -1.79 -15.16
C MET A 354 0.92 -0.43 -15.69
N THR A 355 2.05 -0.38 -16.41
CA THR A 355 2.56 0.85 -17.03
C THR A 355 1.57 1.42 -18.05
N ALA A 356 0.83 0.59 -18.76
CA ALA A 356 -0.21 1.05 -19.69
C ALA A 356 -1.36 1.76 -18.95
N MET A 357 -1.79 1.24 -17.80
CA MET A 357 -2.80 1.87 -16.95
C MET A 357 -2.30 3.23 -16.40
N VAL A 358 -1.07 3.29 -15.88
CA VAL A 358 -0.44 4.54 -15.40
C VAL A 358 -0.34 5.58 -16.55
N ALA A 359 -0.05 5.13 -17.76
CA ALA A 359 -0.01 6.02 -18.92
C ALA A 359 -1.39 6.57 -19.30
N GLU A 360 -2.46 5.80 -19.15
CA GLU A 360 -3.83 6.30 -19.35
C GLU A 360 -4.23 7.29 -18.25
N ALA A 361 -3.93 7.00 -16.99
CA ALA A 361 -4.19 7.93 -15.89
C ALA A 361 -3.49 9.29 -16.10
N SER A 362 -2.28 9.30 -16.67
CA SER A 362 -1.58 10.54 -17.04
C SER A 362 -2.28 11.35 -18.16
N ARG A 363 -3.25 10.75 -18.85
CA ARG A 363 -4.10 11.41 -19.86
C ARG A 363 -5.47 11.82 -19.32
N GLY A 364 -5.72 11.54 -18.04
CA GLY A 364 -6.99 11.79 -17.37
C GLY A 364 -7.97 10.61 -17.41
N ASN A 365 -7.51 9.42 -17.82
CA ASN A 365 -8.28 8.18 -17.76
C ASN A 365 -7.78 7.37 -16.58
N THR A 366 -8.20 7.74 -15.38
CA THR A 366 -7.90 7.09 -14.10
C THR A 366 -8.59 5.73 -13.99
N PHE A 367 -8.37 4.97 -12.93
CA PHE A 367 -8.86 3.60 -12.83
C PHE A 367 -10.40 3.54 -12.89
N ASP A 368 -11.10 4.42 -12.17
CA ASP A 368 -12.55 4.63 -12.20
C ASP A 368 -13.07 4.83 -13.64
N VAL A 369 -12.40 5.69 -14.42
CA VAL A 369 -12.73 5.93 -15.83
C VAL A 369 -12.53 4.67 -16.67
N LEU A 370 -11.45 3.91 -16.41
CA LEU A 370 -11.15 2.67 -17.15
C LEU A 370 -12.17 1.57 -16.89
N ILE A 371 -12.68 1.44 -15.65
CA ILE A 371 -13.71 0.45 -15.30
C ILE A 371 -15.13 0.91 -15.63
N GLY A 372 -15.29 2.16 -16.09
CA GLY A 372 -16.59 2.73 -16.40
C GLY A 372 -17.36 1.91 -17.43
N ARG A 373 -18.69 1.84 -17.21
CA ARG A 373 -19.60 1.12 -18.11
C ARG A 373 -19.46 1.60 -19.55
N ASP A 374 -19.40 0.67 -20.48
CA ASP A 374 -19.23 0.92 -21.93
C ASP A 374 -17.83 1.44 -22.34
N ASN A 375 -16.85 1.50 -21.43
CA ASN A 375 -15.45 1.81 -21.78
C ASN A 375 -14.68 0.55 -22.21
N THR A 376 -14.88 0.12 -23.45
CA THR A 376 -14.25 -1.12 -23.98
C THR A 376 -12.73 -1.06 -24.09
N GLU A 377 -12.13 0.13 -24.25
CA GLU A 377 -10.67 0.30 -24.24
C GLU A 377 -10.13 0.18 -22.80
N GLY A 378 -10.80 0.79 -21.83
CA GLY A 378 -10.49 0.66 -20.40
C GLY A 378 -10.62 -0.79 -19.93
N GLU A 379 -11.75 -1.45 -20.23
CA GLU A 379 -11.96 -2.87 -19.93
C GLU A 379 -10.83 -3.74 -20.49
N ALA A 380 -10.37 -3.49 -21.70
CA ALA A 380 -9.28 -4.26 -22.31
C ALA A 380 -7.93 -4.05 -21.59
N ILE A 381 -7.65 -2.83 -21.08
CA ILE A 381 -6.44 -2.52 -20.34
C ILE A 381 -6.49 -3.24 -18.97
N VAL A 382 -7.58 -3.07 -18.24
CA VAL A 382 -7.77 -3.64 -16.90
C VAL A 382 -7.78 -5.17 -16.95
N THR A 383 -8.49 -5.77 -17.91
CA THR A 383 -8.49 -7.24 -18.10
C THR A 383 -7.09 -7.77 -18.39
N ARG A 384 -6.26 -7.08 -19.17
CA ARG A 384 -4.88 -7.51 -19.42
C ARG A 384 -4.05 -7.55 -18.13
N ILE A 385 -4.28 -6.63 -17.19
CA ILE A 385 -3.58 -6.64 -15.91
C ILE A 385 -3.99 -7.87 -15.10
N VAL A 386 -5.29 -8.13 -15.00
CA VAL A 386 -5.82 -9.31 -14.31
C VAL A 386 -5.23 -10.60 -14.91
N ASP A 387 -5.23 -10.73 -16.23
CA ASP A 387 -4.68 -11.90 -16.94
C ASP A 387 -3.17 -12.06 -16.66
N ALA A 388 -2.39 -10.96 -16.65
CA ALA A 388 -0.96 -10.99 -16.38
C ALA A 388 -0.66 -11.46 -14.94
N LEU A 389 -1.37 -10.92 -13.94
CA LEU A 389 -1.25 -11.32 -12.53
C LEU A 389 -1.65 -12.79 -12.30
N MET A 390 -2.70 -13.27 -12.96
CA MET A 390 -3.11 -14.68 -12.90
C MET A 390 -2.03 -15.62 -13.47
N GLU A 391 -1.42 -15.26 -14.60
CA GLU A 391 -0.32 -16.05 -15.21
C GLU A 391 0.95 -15.99 -14.36
N GLU A 392 1.22 -14.84 -13.73
CA GLU A 392 2.31 -14.68 -12.77
C GLU A 392 2.12 -15.61 -11.57
N THR A 393 0.92 -15.66 -11.00
CA THR A 393 0.56 -16.57 -9.89
C THR A 393 0.72 -18.03 -10.27
N ARG A 394 0.28 -18.46 -11.46
CA ARG A 394 0.52 -19.82 -11.96
C ARG A 394 2.00 -20.17 -12.05
N THR A 395 2.84 -19.20 -12.31
CA THR A 395 4.29 -19.41 -12.35
C THR A 395 4.87 -19.47 -10.94
N ILE A 396 4.33 -18.68 -9.99
CA ILE A 396 4.64 -18.82 -8.56
C ILE A 396 4.31 -20.23 -8.05
N GLU A 397 3.18 -20.82 -8.44
CA GLU A 397 2.80 -22.19 -8.09
C GLU A 397 3.80 -23.22 -8.64
N LYS A 398 4.35 -23.01 -9.85
CA LYS A 398 5.42 -23.86 -10.39
C LYS A 398 6.69 -23.77 -9.54
N ILE A 399 7.07 -22.55 -9.12
CA ILE A 399 8.23 -22.34 -8.23
C ILE A 399 8.05 -23.08 -6.91
N ILE A 400 6.84 -23.01 -6.30
CA ILE A 400 6.51 -23.75 -5.07
C ILE A 400 6.73 -25.25 -5.24
N ASN A 401 6.29 -25.81 -6.37
CA ASN A 401 6.47 -27.22 -6.68
C ASN A 401 7.94 -27.60 -6.92
N GLU A 402 8.70 -26.82 -7.69
CA GLU A 402 10.10 -27.06 -7.98
C GLU A 402 11.00 -26.98 -6.74
N LEU A 403 10.71 -26.05 -5.83
CA LEU A 403 11.39 -25.93 -4.55
C LEU A 403 10.85 -26.91 -3.49
N ALA A 404 9.89 -27.77 -3.84
CA ALA A 404 9.25 -28.75 -2.96
C ALA A 404 8.76 -28.12 -1.64
N LEU A 405 8.25 -26.90 -1.69
CA LEU A 405 7.74 -26.19 -0.53
C LEU A 405 6.36 -26.71 -0.14
N THR A 406 6.12 -26.78 1.17
CA THR A 406 4.85 -27.15 1.76
C THR A 406 4.30 -25.99 2.58
N ASN A 407 2.98 -25.99 2.85
CA ASN A 407 2.32 -24.96 3.64
C ASN A 407 2.38 -23.56 2.98
N VAL A 408 2.44 -23.48 1.66
CA VAL A 408 2.12 -22.27 0.91
C VAL A 408 0.63 -22.26 0.67
N ASN A 409 -0.03 -21.18 1.08
CA ASN A 409 -1.46 -20.96 0.84
C ASN A 409 -1.62 -19.64 0.13
N ILE A 410 -1.95 -19.69 -1.16
CA ILE A 410 -2.29 -18.50 -1.93
C ILE A 410 -3.76 -18.20 -1.69
N GLU A 411 -4.06 -16.99 -1.25
CA GLU A 411 -5.43 -16.55 -1.03
C GLU A 411 -6.16 -16.38 -2.35
N GLY A 412 -7.44 -16.77 -2.38
CA GLY A 412 -8.33 -16.64 -3.52
C GLY A 412 -9.17 -15.38 -3.44
N SER A 413 -10.01 -15.16 -4.45
CA SER A 413 -11.00 -14.09 -4.50
C SER A 413 -12.28 -14.59 -5.18
N ASP A 414 -13.44 -14.28 -4.63
CA ASP A 414 -14.73 -14.65 -5.23
C ASP A 414 -14.91 -14.02 -6.62
N SER A 415 -14.33 -12.84 -6.86
CA SER A 415 -14.40 -12.19 -8.17
C SER A 415 -13.70 -12.97 -9.28
N LEU A 416 -12.72 -13.82 -8.93
CA LEU A 416 -11.97 -14.69 -9.86
C LEU A 416 -12.50 -16.13 -9.81
N ASP A 417 -12.74 -16.66 -8.60
CA ASP A 417 -13.05 -18.09 -8.37
C ASP A 417 -14.54 -18.40 -8.52
N ASN A 418 -15.42 -17.45 -8.15
CA ASN A 418 -16.87 -17.61 -8.13
C ASN A 418 -17.60 -16.31 -8.56
N PRO A 419 -17.34 -15.72 -9.72
CA PRO A 419 -17.85 -14.39 -10.08
C PRO A 419 -19.38 -14.29 -10.09
N GLU A 420 -20.10 -15.42 -10.10
CA GLU A 420 -21.57 -15.47 -10.04
C GLU A 420 -22.14 -15.09 -8.65
N VAL A 421 -21.33 -15.13 -7.59
CA VAL A 421 -21.79 -14.72 -6.24
C VAL A 421 -21.68 -13.22 -5.99
N ILE A 422 -21.03 -12.49 -6.91
CA ILE A 422 -20.89 -11.04 -6.85
C ILE A 422 -22.19 -10.30 -7.26
N PHE A 423 -23.12 -10.98 -7.99
CA PHE A 423 -24.35 -10.39 -8.51
C PHE A 423 -25.60 -10.86 -7.73
#